data_6229b49801f074640926c9a5dab33cc8
#
_entry.id   6229b49801f074640926c9a5dab33cc8
#
_cell.length_a   1.000
_cell.length_b   1.000
_cell.length_c   1.000
_cell.angle_alpha   90.00
_cell.angle_beta   90.00
_cell.angle_gamma   90.00
#
_symmetry.space_group_name_H-M   'P 1'
#
loop_
_entity.id
_entity.type
_entity.pdbx_description
1 polymer ?
#
loop_
_entity_poly.entity_id
_entity_poly.type
_entity_poly.pdbx_seq_one_letter_code
_entity_poly.pdbx_strand_id
1 'polypeptide(L)'
;MIKRILYILILSGSTLLQANADEGMWMLTDLKQQNAVAMMELGLEIPIDQVYNPNGISLKDAVVHFGGGCTGEVISSEGLVLTNHHCGYGAIQQQSSVEHDYLTDGFWAMNRNEELPCK
;
A
#
# COMPACT_ATOMS: atom_id res chain seq x y z
N MET A 1 52.47 -3.42 11.03
CA MET A 1 51.77 -2.32 11.71
C MET A 1 50.96 -1.47 10.74
N ILE A 2 51.50 -0.90 9.71
CA ILE A 2 50.84 0.00 8.74
C ILE A 2 49.55 -0.61 8.12
N LYS A 3 49.60 -1.89 7.67
CA LYS A 3 48.40 -2.58 7.11
C LYS A 3 47.21 -2.66 8.10
N ARG A 4 47.50 -2.90 9.38
CA ARG A 4 46.45 -2.97 10.40
C ARG A 4 45.82 -1.60 10.69
N ILE A 5 46.61 -0.53 10.65
CA ILE A 5 46.15 0.85 10.79
C ILE A 5 45.30 1.25 9.58
N LEU A 6 45.67 0.83 8.38
CA LEU A 6 44.92 1.10 7.17
C LEU A 6 43.54 0.40 7.19
N TYR A 7 43.44 -0.84 7.65
CA TYR A 7 42.15 -1.52 7.83
C TYR A 7 41.26 -0.87 8.87
N ILE A 8 41.81 -0.38 9.98
CA ILE A 8 41.04 0.35 11.01
C ILE A 8 40.52 1.67 10.44
N LEU A 9 41.30 2.40 9.66
CA LEU A 9 40.88 3.64 9.00
C LEU A 9 39.80 3.41 7.94
N ILE A 10 39.87 2.33 7.18
CA ILE A 10 38.82 1.97 6.21
C ILE A 10 37.53 1.56 6.93
N LEU A 11 37.61 0.79 8.01
CA LEU A 11 36.46 0.35 8.78
C LEU A 11 35.80 1.53 9.52
N SER A 12 36.55 2.49 10.04
CA SER A 12 36.02 3.69 10.71
C SER A 12 35.43 4.70 9.71
N GLY A 13 35.93 4.74 8.47
CA GLY A 13 35.37 5.57 7.39
C GLY A 13 34.02 5.10 6.88
N SER A 14 33.73 3.80 6.93
CA SER A 14 32.45 3.23 6.50
C SER A 14 31.28 3.48 7.49
N THR A 15 31.56 3.85 8.73
CA THR A 15 30.52 4.17 9.73
C THR A 15 29.97 5.59 9.63
N LEU A 16 30.51 6.42 8.71
CA LEU A 16 30.05 7.81 8.53
C LEU A 16 28.98 7.95 7.43
N LEU A 17 28.58 6.86 6.78
CA LEU A 17 27.42 6.87 5.91
C LEU A 17 26.15 6.85 6.79
N GLN A 18 25.73 8.03 7.23
CA GLN A 18 24.41 8.19 7.81
C GLN A 18 23.38 7.92 6.69
N ALA A 19 22.69 6.79 6.77
CA ALA A 19 21.49 6.59 6.01
C ALA A 19 20.41 7.50 6.61
N ASN A 20 20.15 8.64 5.97
CA ASN A 20 18.96 9.43 6.27
C ASN A 20 17.77 8.64 5.73
N ALA A 21 16.99 8.08 6.63
CA ALA A 21 15.69 7.52 6.31
C ALA A 21 14.64 8.54 6.73
N ASP A 22 13.70 8.81 5.83
CA ASP A 22 12.56 9.63 6.18
C ASP A 22 11.67 8.91 7.19
N GLU A 23 11.13 9.63 8.15
CA GLU A 23 10.14 9.09 9.07
C GLU A 23 8.87 8.70 8.30
N GLY A 24 8.36 7.49 8.53
CA GLY A 24 7.19 6.96 7.87
C GLY A 24 5.88 7.25 8.61
N MET A 25 4.75 6.91 7.99
CA MET A 25 3.41 6.96 8.57
C MET A 25 2.96 8.35 9.00
N TRP A 26 3.04 9.30 8.10
CA TRP A 26 2.50 10.63 8.31
C TRP A 26 0.98 10.63 8.39
N MET A 27 0.44 11.40 9.33
CA MET A 27 -1.02 11.55 9.46
C MET A 27 -1.58 12.32 8.26
N LEU A 28 -2.65 11.81 7.65
CA LEU A 28 -3.28 12.46 6.49
C LEU A 28 -3.74 13.88 6.79
N THR A 29 -4.22 14.14 8.01
CA THR A 29 -4.64 15.46 8.46
C THR A 29 -3.54 16.51 8.46
N ASP A 30 -2.28 16.07 8.60
CA ASP A 30 -1.13 16.94 8.74
C ASP A 30 -0.34 17.12 7.44
N LEU A 31 -0.67 16.34 6.39
CA LEU A 31 0.06 16.33 5.12
C LEU A 31 0.27 17.72 4.54
N LYS A 32 -0.78 18.54 4.51
CA LYS A 32 -0.72 19.87 3.90
C LYS A 32 0.18 20.84 4.66
N GLN A 33 0.25 20.71 5.97
CA GLN A 33 0.95 21.67 6.84
C GLN A 33 2.40 21.27 7.09
N GLN A 34 2.66 19.98 7.21
CA GLN A 34 3.96 19.48 7.68
C GLN A 34 4.76 18.77 6.60
N ASN A 35 4.12 18.01 5.73
CA ASN A 35 4.80 17.01 4.92
C ASN A 35 4.71 17.27 3.40
N ALA A 36 3.89 18.21 2.94
CA ALA A 36 3.67 18.46 1.51
C ALA A 36 4.98 18.78 0.77
N VAL A 37 5.84 19.60 1.37
CA VAL A 37 7.13 19.99 0.76
C VAL A 37 8.04 18.78 0.64
N ALA A 38 8.21 18.02 1.72
CA ALA A 38 9.04 16.82 1.71
C ALA A 38 8.54 15.77 0.70
N MET A 39 7.22 15.58 0.60
CA MET A 39 6.63 14.67 -0.40
C MET A 39 6.91 15.11 -1.84
N MET A 40 6.86 16.41 -2.12
CA MET A 40 7.22 16.97 -3.44
C MET A 40 8.71 16.80 -3.75
N GLU A 41 9.58 17.02 -2.77
CA GLU A 41 11.02 16.78 -2.92
C GLU A 41 11.35 15.30 -3.16
N LEU A 42 10.55 14.38 -2.61
CA LEU A 42 10.63 12.94 -2.84
C LEU A 42 10.00 12.49 -4.17
N GLY A 43 9.39 13.40 -4.94
CA GLY A 43 8.86 13.13 -6.26
C GLY A 43 7.34 13.04 -6.35
N LEU A 44 6.59 13.54 -5.38
CA LEU A 44 5.14 13.66 -5.52
C LEU A 44 4.80 14.72 -6.55
N GLU A 45 4.19 14.34 -7.66
CA GLU A 45 3.81 15.24 -8.77
C GLU A 45 2.36 15.72 -8.68
N ILE A 46 1.49 14.96 -8.01
CA ILE A 46 0.08 15.35 -7.85
C ILE A 46 -0.08 16.37 -6.71
N PRO A 47 -1.01 17.33 -6.83
CA PRO A 47 -1.30 18.28 -5.76
C PRO A 47 -1.71 17.56 -4.47
N ILE A 48 -1.25 18.07 -3.33
CA ILE A 48 -1.53 17.45 -2.02
C ILE A 48 -3.03 17.35 -1.72
N ASP A 49 -3.84 18.31 -2.23
CA ASP A 49 -5.30 18.28 -2.11
C ASP A 49 -5.96 17.13 -2.90
N GLN A 50 -5.27 16.54 -3.86
CA GLN A 50 -5.72 15.31 -4.53
C GLN A 50 -5.37 14.05 -3.73
N VAL A 51 -4.36 14.11 -2.87
CA VAL A 51 -4.04 13.03 -1.93
C VAL A 51 -5.03 13.04 -0.76
N TYR A 52 -5.20 14.20 -0.14
CA TYR A 52 -6.11 14.38 0.99
C TYR A 52 -6.77 15.76 0.98
N ASN A 53 -8.09 15.78 0.89
CA ASN A 53 -8.93 16.99 1.00
C ASN A 53 -10.08 16.73 1.97
N PRO A 54 -10.08 17.34 3.17
CA PRO A 54 -11.14 17.11 4.13
C PRO A 54 -12.52 17.63 3.68
N ASN A 55 -12.54 18.60 2.75
CA ASN A 55 -13.73 19.28 2.27
C ASN A 55 -14.12 18.94 0.83
N GLY A 56 -13.39 18.02 0.18
CA GLY A 56 -13.62 17.67 -1.21
C GLY A 56 -13.16 16.25 -1.54
N ILE A 57 -13.33 15.87 -2.81
CA ILE A 57 -12.92 14.56 -3.32
C ILE A 57 -11.40 14.49 -3.41
N SER A 58 -10.82 13.39 -2.96
CA SER A 58 -9.39 13.09 -3.03
C SER A 58 -9.17 11.58 -2.95
N LEU A 59 -7.92 11.12 -3.01
CA LEU A 59 -7.58 9.70 -2.89
C LEU A 59 -8.10 9.05 -1.60
N LYS A 60 -8.32 9.82 -0.52
CA LYS A 60 -8.93 9.31 0.71
C LYS A 60 -10.28 8.63 0.48
N ASP A 61 -11.04 9.08 -0.53
CA ASP A 61 -12.40 8.59 -0.79
C ASP A 61 -12.40 7.24 -1.55
N ALA A 62 -11.25 6.85 -2.10
CA ALA A 62 -11.06 5.54 -2.70
C ALA A 62 -10.77 4.45 -1.65
N VAL A 63 -10.35 4.84 -0.44
CA VAL A 63 -10.03 3.91 0.64
C VAL A 63 -11.28 3.64 1.47
N VAL A 64 -11.64 2.37 1.61
CA VAL A 64 -12.87 1.94 2.28
C VAL A 64 -12.60 0.94 3.39
N HIS A 65 -13.45 0.95 4.41
CA HIS A 65 -13.49 -0.11 5.40
C HIS A 65 -14.14 -1.34 4.79
N PHE A 66 -13.41 -2.46 4.75
CA PHE A 66 -13.82 -3.69 4.07
C PHE A 66 -13.99 -4.83 5.07
N GLY A 67 -15.11 -5.55 4.98
CA GLY A 67 -15.32 -6.82 5.66
C GLY A 67 -15.16 -6.83 7.18
N GLY A 68 -15.41 -5.71 7.87
CA GLY A 68 -15.43 -5.67 9.34
C GLY A 68 -14.07 -5.55 10.03
N GLY A 69 -13.00 -5.21 9.33
CA GLY A 69 -11.67 -5.01 9.94
C GLY A 69 -10.54 -4.84 8.95
N CYS A 70 -10.82 -4.97 7.67
CA CYS A 70 -9.85 -4.77 6.60
C CYS A 70 -10.00 -3.40 5.95
N THR A 71 -9.02 -3.07 5.14
CA THR A 71 -9.05 -1.93 4.21
C THR A 71 -9.16 -2.46 2.79
N GLY A 72 -9.88 -1.76 1.95
CA GLY A 72 -9.94 -1.98 0.51
C GLY A 72 -9.81 -0.67 -0.24
N GLU A 73 -9.36 -0.71 -1.48
CA GLU A 73 -9.22 0.44 -2.35
C GLU A 73 -10.08 0.26 -3.61
N VAL A 74 -10.98 1.23 -3.83
CA VAL A 74 -11.80 1.29 -5.05
C VAL A 74 -10.92 1.82 -6.19
N ILE A 75 -10.68 1.01 -7.20
CA ILE A 75 -9.74 1.31 -8.30
C ILE A 75 -10.41 1.47 -9.67
N SER A 76 -11.72 1.36 -9.75
CA SER A 76 -12.46 1.59 -11.00
C SER A 76 -13.78 2.28 -10.77
N SER A 77 -14.29 2.94 -11.81
CA SER A 77 -15.63 3.55 -11.82
C SER A 77 -16.76 2.52 -11.72
N GLU A 78 -16.45 1.24 -11.91
CA GLU A 78 -17.41 0.13 -11.86
C GLU A 78 -17.40 -0.61 -10.52
N GLY A 79 -16.61 -0.12 -9.53
CA GLY A 79 -16.58 -0.67 -8.19
C GLY A 79 -15.61 -1.82 -7.99
N LEU A 80 -14.58 -1.96 -8.85
CA LEU A 80 -13.51 -2.93 -8.57
C LEU A 80 -12.74 -2.48 -7.33
N VAL A 81 -12.60 -3.39 -6.37
CA VAL A 81 -11.92 -3.17 -5.10
C VAL A 81 -10.71 -4.09 -4.99
N LEU A 82 -9.56 -3.52 -4.64
CA LEU A 82 -8.39 -4.27 -4.19
C LEU A 82 -8.41 -4.39 -2.68
N THR A 83 -8.02 -5.56 -2.17
CA THR A 83 -7.82 -5.80 -0.74
C THR A 83 -6.85 -6.95 -0.54
N ASN A 84 -6.53 -7.29 0.71
CA ASN A 84 -5.67 -8.41 1.02
C ASN A 84 -6.43 -9.74 0.91
N HIS A 85 -5.74 -10.80 0.48
CA HIS A 85 -6.30 -12.15 0.36
C HIS A 85 -7.01 -12.62 1.65
N HIS A 86 -6.41 -12.41 2.81
CA HIS A 86 -7.00 -12.85 4.08
C HIS A 86 -8.34 -12.14 4.39
N CYS A 87 -8.58 -10.96 3.82
CA CYS A 87 -9.84 -10.23 4.00
C CYS A 87 -11.00 -10.86 3.20
N GLY A 88 -10.68 -11.51 2.08
CA GLY A 88 -11.63 -12.24 1.24
C GLY A 88 -11.67 -13.75 1.49
N TYR A 89 -10.80 -14.26 2.39
CA TYR A 89 -10.58 -15.70 2.56
C TYR A 89 -11.88 -16.50 2.75
N GLY A 90 -12.75 -16.03 3.64
CA GLY A 90 -14.03 -16.71 3.92
C GLY A 90 -14.96 -16.77 2.71
N ALA A 91 -15.03 -15.71 1.92
CA ALA A 91 -15.83 -15.68 0.68
C ALA A 91 -15.23 -16.61 -0.37
N ILE A 92 -13.92 -16.62 -0.55
CA ILE A 92 -13.21 -17.53 -1.48
C ILE A 92 -13.43 -18.98 -1.06
N GLN A 93 -13.30 -19.28 0.24
CA GLN A 93 -13.53 -20.62 0.77
C GLN A 93 -14.97 -21.12 0.51
N GLN A 94 -15.98 -20.26 0.68
CA GLN A 94 -17.39 -20.62 0.43
C GLN A 94 -17.67 -20.92 -1.04
N GLN A 95 -16.88 -20.38 -1.96
CA GLN A 95 -17.00 -20.63 -3.40
C GLN A 95 -16.14 -21.80 -3.85
N SER A 96 -15.16 -22.25 -3.04
CA SER A 96 -14.29 -23.37 -3.37
C SER A 96 -14.98 -24.71 -3.17
N SER A 97 -14.63 -25.69 -3.99
CA SER A 97 -15.05 -27.09 -3.90
C SER A 97 -13.86 -28.01 -4.16
N VAL A 98 -14.08 -29.32 -4.11
CA VAL A 98 -13.04 -30.31 -4.43
C VAL A 98 -12.64 -30.22 -5.92
N GLU A 99 -13.57 -29.86 -6.81
CA GLU A 99 -13.34 -29.69 -8.24
C GLU A 99 -12.74 -28.33 -8.59
N HIS A 100 -12.93 -27.34 -7.72
CA HIS A 100 -12.49 -25.95 -7.94
C HIS A 100 -11.92 -25.37 -6.64
N ASP A 101 -10.64 -25.60 -6.39
CA ASP A 101 -9.95 -25.06 -5.21
C ASP A 101 -9.45 -23.63 -5.46
N TYR A 102 -10.36 -22.65 -5.38
CA TYR A 102 -10.03 -21.24 -5.60
C TYR A 102 -9.08 -20.66 -4.54
N LEU A 103 -8.95 -21.29 -3.37
CA LEU A 103 -7.95 -20.86 -2.38
C LEU A 103 -6.53 -21.18 -2.83
N THR A 104 -6.32 -22.31 -3.50
CA THR A 104 -5.01 -22.75 -3.98
C THR A 104 -4.74 -22.24 -5.40
N ASP A 105 -5.73 -22.38 -6.30
CA ASP A 105 -5.54 -22.12 -7.73
C ASP A 105 -5.84 -20.67 -8.11
N GLY A 106 -6.54 -19.94 -7.24
CA GLY A 106 -7.07 -18.62 -7.53
C GLY A 106 -8.30 -18.67 -8.44
N PHE A 107 -8.89 -17.50 -8.67
CA PHE A 107 -10.01 -17.32 -9.59
C PHE A 107 -9.89 -15.97 -10.28
N TRP A 108 -10.13 -15.94 -11.58
CA TRP A 108 -10.12 -14.72 -12.37
C TRP A 108 -11.34 -14.68 -13.30
N ALA A 109 -12.27 -13.75 -13.03
CA ALA A 109 -13.37 -13.46 -13.95
C ALA A 109 -12.90 -12.51 -15.05
N MET A 110 -12.99 -12.91 -16.30
CA MET A 110 -12.61 -12.09 -17.45
C MET A 110 -13.69 -11.05 -17.81
N ASN A 111 -14.91 -11.24 -17.33
CA ASN A 111 -16.04 -10.35 -17.51
C ASN A 111 -17.05 -10.54 -16.37
N ARG A 112 -18.03 -9.62 -16.24
CA ARG A 112 -19.02 -9.63 -15.14
C ARG A 112 -19.90 -10.88 -15.08
N ASN A 113 -20.12 -11.57 -16.19
CA ASN A 113 -20.94 -12.78 -16.19
C ASN A 113 -20.23 -13.99 -15.58
N GLU A 114 -18.92 -13.91 -15.43
CA GLU A 114 -18.08 -14.93 -14.81
C GLU A 114 -17.87 -14.65 -13.31
N GLU A 115 -18.24 -13.47 -12.83
CA GLU A 115 -18.08 -13.10 -11.42
C GLU A 115 -18.94 -14.02 -10.53
N LEU A 116 -18.35 -14.49 -9.44
CA LEU A 116 -19.03 -15.33 -8.47
C LEU A 116 -19.71 -14.45 -7.40
N PRO A 117 -21.01 -14.63 -7.13
CA PRO A 117 -21.70 -13.80 -6.15
C PRO A 117 -21.22 -14.11 -4.72
N CYS A 118 -20.88 -13.09 -3.97
CA CYS A 118 -20.67 -13.21 -2.53
C CYS A 118 -22.01 -13.43 -1.82
N LYS A 119 -22.03 -14.39 -0.89
CA LYS A 119 -23.21 -14.74 -0.07
C LYS A 119 -23.10 -14.12 1.30
#